data_21e80995805823b3ccf42b039a047636
#
_entry.id   21e80995805823b3ccf42b039a047636
#
_cell.length_a   1.000
_cell.length_b   1.000
_cell.length_c   1.000
_cell.angle_alpha   90.00
_cell.angle_beta   90.00
_cell.angle_gamma   90.00
#
_symmetry.space_group_name_H-M   'P 1'
#
loop_
_entity.id
_entity.type
_entity.pdbx_description
1 polymer ?
#
loop_
_entity_poly.entity_id
_entity_poly.type
_entity_poly.pdbx_seq_one_letter_code
_entity_poly.pdbx_strand_id
1 'polypeptide(L)'
;FQAYTNTYGELEALKRKYEEALTVPDVVGLVIGTRPDCMSDALLHYLEEVKKHTFLLVEYGIESTNDATLRRINRGHTYQDTVDAVERTAGCGILTGGHVILGLPGERHEDLVAQASTLSRIPLTTLKMHQLQLIRGTRMAHEYEQHPEDFHLFDVEEYIDLVVDYIEHLRPDLVLERFVSQSPKELLIAPDWGLKNYEFNHRI
;
A
#
# COMPACT_ATOMS: atom_id res chain seq x y z
N PHE A 1 7.77 10.68 3.50
CA PHE A 1 8.76 9.62 3.15
C PHE A 1 8.04 8.51 2.41
N GLN A 2 8.18 8.42 1.06
CA GLN A 2 7.41 7.48 0.23
C GLN A 2 8.28 6.45 -0.52
N ALA A 3 9.52 6.79 -0.85
CA ALA A 3 10.35 5.90 -1.66
C ALA A 3 10.90 4.75 -0.83
N TYR A 4 10.66 3.51 -1.29
CA TYR A 4 11.15 2.28 -0.67
C TYR A 4 10.66 2.09 0.78
N THR A 5 11.56 1.60 1.66
CA THR A 5 11.29 1.30 3.07
C THR A 5 11.96 2.34 3.95
N ASN A 6 11.17 3.20 4.58
CA ASN A 6 11.70 4.36 5.31
C ASN A 6 11.87 4.13 6.82
N THR A 7 11.70 2.89 7.29
CA THR A 7 11.93 2.47 8.68
C THR A 7 13.07 1.45 8.82
N TYR A 8 13.73 1.13 7.69
CA TYR A 8 14.88 0.21 7.68
C TYR A 8 16.18 0.98 7.79
N GLY A 9 16.97 0.69 8.84
CA GLY A 9 18.26 1.33 9.09
C GLY A 9 18.54 1.53 10.57
N GLU A 10 19.68 2.16 10.85
CA GLU A 10 20.08 2.51 12.21
C GLU A 10 19.12 3.55 12.81
N LEU A 11 18.66 3.31 14.04
CA LEU A 11 17.65 4.13 14.71
C LEU A 11 18.01 5.62 14.75
N GLU A 12 19.24 5.95 15.12
CA GLU A 12 19.70 7.35 15.21
C GLU A 12 19.78 8.04 13.84
N ALA A 13 20.02 7.27 12.77
CA ALA A 13 19.98 7.80 11.41
C ALA A 13 18.55 8.10 10.95
N LEU A 14 17.60 7.26 11.33
CA LEU A 14 16.17 7.46 11.04
C LEU A 14 15.62 8.66 11.80
N LYS A 15 15.92 8.75 13.11
CA LYS A 15 15.53 9.90 13.95
C LYS A 15 15.99 11.23 13.35
N ARG A 16 17.28 11.34 13.01
CA ARG A 16 17.80 12.56 12.39
C ARG A 16 17.04 12.98 11.13
N LYS A 17 16.69 12.03 10.26
CA LYS A 17 15.92 12.32 9.04
C LYS A 17 14.51 12.83 9.35
N TYR A 18 13.84 12.25 10.32
CA TYR A 18 12.49 12.68 10.70
C TYR A 18 12.51 14.04 11.40
N GLU A 19 13.45 14.23 12.31
CA GLU A 19 13.66 15.50 13.01
C GLU A 19 14.01 16.63 12.03
N GLU A 20 14.94 16.39 11.09
CA GLU A 20 15.29 17.34 10.04
C GLU A 20 14.06 17.74 9.20
N ALA A 21 13.22 16.77 8.79
CA ALA A 21 12.00 17.07 8.06
C ALA A 21 11.02 17.93 8.88
N LEU A 22 10.93 17.71 10.19
CA LEU A 22 10.04 18.47 11.09
C LEU A 22 10.58 19.88 11.41
N THR A 23 11.86 20.18 11.14
CA THR A 23 12.40 21.55 11.29
C THR A 23 12.04 22.46 10.11
N VAL A 24 11.55 21.90 9.00
CA VAL A 24 11.18 22.70 7.83
C VAL A 24 9.91 23.51 8.16
N PRO A 25 9.90 24.83 7.93
CA PRO A 25 8.71 25.65 8.17
C PRO A 25 7.46 25.10 7.48
N ASP A 26 6.32 25.20 8.15
CA ASP A 26 5.00 24.76 7.66
C ASP A 26 4.82 23.24 7.49
N VAL A 27 5.80 22.43 7.91
CA VAL A 27 5.59 20.97 8.03
C VAL A 27 4.75 20.68 9.28
N VAL A 28 3.58 20.09 9.08
CA VAL A 28 2.59 19.80 10.15
C VAL A 28 2.60 18.35 10.59
N GLY A 29 3.42 17.49 9.97
CA GLY A 29 3.50 16.10 10.35
C GLY A 29 4.30 15.23 9.38
N LEU A 30 4.31 13.94 9.67
CA LEU A 30 5.02 12.93 8.90
C LEU A 30 4.05 11.85 8.39
N VAL A 31 4.21 11.48 7.12
CA VAL A 31 3.67 10.25 6.53
C VAL A 31 4.86 9.37 6.15
N ILE A 32 4.94 8.17 6.73
CA ILE A 32 6.09 7.27 6.59
C ILE A 32 5.65 5.98 5.91
N GLY A 33 5.98 5.84 4.61
CA GLY A 33 5.75 4.61 3.86
C GLY A 33 6.83 3.56 4.16
N THR A 34 6.41 2.33 4.46
CA THR A 34 7.34 1.26 4.80
C THR A 34 6.78 -0.14 4.53
N ARG A 35 7.62 -1.15 4.70
CA ARG A 35 7.23 -2.56 4.70
C ARG A 35 6.86 -3.00 6.12
N PRO A 36 5.89 -3.93 6.27
CA PRO A 36 5.47 -4.43 7.58
C PRO A 36 6.62 -5.02 8.43
N ASP A 37 7.51 -5.79 7.80
CA ASP A 37 8.65 -6.45 8.46
C ASP A 37 9.80 -5.52 8.86
N CYS A 38 9.68 -4.22 8.58
CA CYS A 38 10.74 -3.25 8.84
C CYS A 38 10.45 -2.29 9.99
N MET A 39 9.41 -2.54 10.81
CA MET A 39 9.10 -1.71 11.97
C MET A 39 9.64 -2.32 13.26
N SER A 40 10.80 -1.84 13.73
CA SER A 40 11.38 -2.28 15.00
C SER A 40 10.66 -1.67 16.21
N ASP A 41 10.71 -2.37 17.36
CA ASP A 41 10.14 -1.85 18.61
C ASP A 41 10.79 -0.54 19.05
N ALA A 42 12.11 -0.43 18.91
CA ALA A 42 12.83 0.78 19.28
C ALA A 42 12.40 2.00 18.45
N LEU A 43 12.18 1.80 17.14
CA LEU A 43 11.66 2.88 16.28
C LEU A 43 10.20 3.20 16.63
N LEU A 44 9.38 2.19 16.88
CA LEU A 44 7.97 2.39 17.23
C LEU A 44 7.82 3.20 18.53
N HIS A 45 8.61 2.92 19.55
CA HIS A 45 8.65 3.71 20.78
C HIS A 45 9.05 5.18 20.51
N TYR A 46 10.03 5.41 19.64
CA TYR A 46 10.39 6.77 19.25
C TYR A 46 9.24 7.48 18.52
N LEU A 47 8.59 6.80 17.59
CA LEU A 47 7.46 7.35 16.85
C LEU A 47 6.24 7.63 17.75
N GLU A 48 6.06 6.85 18.81
CA GLU A 48 5.06 7.11 19.85
C GLU A 48 5.30 8.44 20.58
N GLU A 49 6.56 8.82 20.80
CA GLU A 49 6.88 10.16 21.33
C GLU A 49 6.65 11.26 20.29
N VAL A 50 7.06 11.04 19.04
CA VAL A 50 6.89 12.01 17.94
C VAL A 50 5.42 12.36 17.73
N LYS A 51 4.50 11.37 17.75
CA LYS A 51 3.06 11.61 17.55
C LYS A 51 2.42 12.53 18.58
N LYS A 52 3.03 12.70 19.77
CA LYS A 52 2.51 13.61 20.81
C LYS A 52 2.61 15.09 20.43
N HIS A 53 3.46 15.40 19.44
CA HIS A 53 3.80 16.75 19.06
C HIS A 53 3.47 17.09 17.60
N THR A 54 3.15 16.09 16.77
CA THR A 54 2.88 16.30 15.36
C THR A 54 1.93 15.22 14.80
N PHE A 55 1.32 15.51 13.65
CA PHE A 55 0.58 14.48 12.91
C PHE A 55 1.52 13.37 12.45
N LEU A 56 1.13 12.12 12.66
CA LEU A 56 1.92 10.97 12.25
C LEU A 56 1.02 9.86 11.70
N LEU A 57 1.34 9.44 10.48
CA LEU A 57 0.74 8.30 9.80
C LEU A 57 1.85 7.35 9.31
N VAL A 58 1.75 6.07 9.61
CA VAL A 58 2.59 5.02 9.04
C VAL A 58 1.81 4.24 7.99
N GLU A 59 2.31 4.24 6.75
CA GLU A 59 1.69 3.55 5.62
C GLU A 59 2.45 2.26 5.31
N TYR A 60 1.76 1.13 5.42
CA TYR A 60 2.31 -0.19 5.15
C TYR A 60 2.00 -0.65 3.74
N GLY A 61 3.02 -1.03 2.98
CA GLY A 61 2.87 -1.73 1.71
C GLY A 61 2.45 -3.18 1.96
N ILE A 62 1.16 -3.40 2.08
CA ILE A 62 0.54 -4.71 2.31
C ILE A 62 0.59 -5.54 1.03
N GLU A 63 0.23 -4.93 -0.06
CA GLU A 63 0.11 -5.39 -1.44
C GLU A 63 -0.97 -6.47 -1.64
N SER A 64 -0.98 -7.53 -0.83
CA SER A 64 -1.99 -8.60 -0.82
C SER A 64 -2.15 -9.19 0.57
N THR A 65 -3.31 -9.80 0.85
CA THR A 65 -3.53 -10.64 2.05
C THR A 65 -3.23 -12.12 1.80
N ASN A 66 -2.83 -12.48 0.58
CA ASN A 66 -2.53 -13.85 0.18
C ASN A 66 -1.01 -14.10 0.21
N ASP A 67 -0.56 -14.97 1.12
CA ASP A 67 0.86 -15.29 1.24
C ASP A 67 1.46 -15.99 0.01
N ALA A 68 0.65 -16.70 -0.79
CA ALA A 68 1.13 -17.28 -2.04
C ALA A 68 1.45 -16.17 -3.07
N THR A 69 0.57 -15.17 -3.16
CA THR A 69 0.78 -13.96 -3.97
C THR A 69 2.01 -13.19 -3.49
N LEU A 70 2.12 -12.92 -2.18
CA LEU A 70 3.26 -12.21 -1.61
C LEU A 70 4.59 -12.91 -1.90
N ARG A 71 4.64 -14.24 -1.82
CA ARG A 71 5.83 -15.03 -2.22
C ARG A 71 6.11 -14.92 -3.71
N ARG A 72 5.08 -15.03 -4.57
CA ARG A 72 5.23 -14.93 -6.03
C ARG A 72 5.85 -13.59 -6.45
N ILE A 73 5.37 -12.50 -5.88
CA ILE A 73 5.89 -11.16 -6.16
C ILE A 73 7.19 -10.82 -5.40
N ASN A 74 7.76 -11.78 -4.67
CA ASN A 74 8.97 -11.63 -3.86
C ASN A 74 8.91 -10.47 -2.85
N ARG A 75 7.77 -10.35 -2.16
CA ARG A 75 7.53 -9.22 -1.25
C ARG A 75 8.39 -9.28 0.02
N GLY A 76 8.77 -10.47 0.47
CA GLY A 76 9.69 -10.69 1.59
C GLY A 76 9.04 -10.57 2.98
N HIS A 77 7.71 -10.44 3.07
CA HIS A 77 6.92 -10.53 4.30
C HIS A 77 5.65 -11.35 4.06
N THR A 78 5.02 -11.79 5.13
CA THR A 78 3.72 -12.49 5.14
C THR A 78 2.59 -11.53 5.48
N TYR A 79 1.34 -11.96 5.31
CA TYR A 79 0.21 -11.19 5.80
C TYR A 79 0.18 -11.10 7.33
N GLN A 80 0.68 -12.12 8.04
CA GLN A 80 0.81 -12.06 9.50
C GLN A 80 1.78 -10.95 9.94
N ASP A 81 2.89 -10.74 9.24
CA ASP A 81 3.79 -9.61 9.52
C ASP A 81 3.06 -8.25 9.36
N THR A 82 2.12 -8.17 8.40
CA THR A 82 1.25 -6.99 8.25
C THR A 82 0.33 -6.81 9.44
N VAL A 83 -0.36 -7.86 9.88
CA VAL A 83 -1.25 -7.81 11.05
C VAL A 83 -0.48 -7.32 12.27
N ASP A 84 0.65 -7.95 12.57
CA ASP A 84 1.49 -7.64 13.73
C ASP A 84 1.99 -6.19 13.70
N ALA A 85 2.45 -5.71 12.54
CA ALA A 85 2.95 -4.35 12.38
C ALA A 85 1.84 -3.30 12.55
N VAL A 86 0.68 -3.51 11.93
CA VAL A 86 -0.47 -2.61 12.03
C VAL A 86 -1.02 -2.57 13.45
N GLU A 87 -1.20 -3.72 14.11
CA GLU A 87 -1.72 -3.79 15.48
C GLU A 87 -0.77 -3.12 16.48
N ARG A 88 0.53 -3.37 16.39
CA ARG A 88 1.54 -2.72 17.26
C ARG A 88 1.56 -1.21 17.07
N THR A 89 1.50 -0.74 15.83
CA THR A 89 1.52 0.68 15.51
C THR A 89 0.25 1.38 15.99
N ALA A 90 -0.92 0.79 15.71
CA ALA A 90 -2.19 1.31 16.21
C ALA A 90 -2.30 1.23 17.74
N GLY A 91 -1.72 0.20 18.37
CA GLY A 91 -1.62 0.07 19.83
C GLY A 91 -0.85 1.20 20.49
N CYS A 92 0.15 1.77 19.80
CA CYS A 92 0.83 3.01 20.21
C CYS A 92 -0.01 4.27 19.91
N GLY A 93 -1.24 4.12 19.37
CA GLY A 93 -2.12 5.21 18.97
C GLY A 93 -1.63 6.03 17.80
N ILE A 94 -0.76 5.46 16.95
CA ILE A 94 -0.29 6.05 15.69
C ILE A 94 -1.28 5.66 14.59
N LEU A 95 -1.62 6.60 13.71
CA LEU A 95 -2.49 6.31 12.56
C LEU A 95 -1.78 5.35 11.59
N THR A 96 -2.54 4.40 11.08
CA THR A 96 -2.02 3.36 10.18
C THR A 96 -2.70 3.42 8.83
N GLY A 97 -1.93 3.39 7.76
CA GLY A 97 -2.42 3.29 6.39
C GLY A 97 -1.98 1.97 5.75
N GLY A 98 -2.77 1.50 4.78
CA GLY A 98 -2.44 0.34 3.98
C GLY A 98 -2.38 0.66 2.49
N HIS A 99 -1.47 0.00 1.77
CA HIS A 99 -1.43 -0.04 0.31
C HIS A 99 -1.71 -1.45 -0.16
N VAL A 100 -2.60 -1.61 -1.15
CA VAL A 100 -2.87 -2.89 -1.82
C VAL A 100 -2.84 -2.73 -3.33
N ILE A 101 -2.42 -3.80 -4.00
CA ILE A 101 -2.40 -3.89 -5.46
C ILE A 101 -3.48 -4.90 -5.88
N LEU A 102 -4.45 -4.45 -6.67
CA LEU A 102 -5.50 -5.30 -7.19
C LEU A 102 -5.10 -5.86 -8.56
N GLY A 103 -5.27 -7.16 -8.74
CA GLY A 103 -4.93 -7.87 -9.98
C GLY A 103 -3.52 -8.44 -10.01
N LEU A 104 -2.91 -8.72 -8.86
CA LEU A 104 -1.65 -9.45 -8.81
C LEU A 104 -1.81 -10.87 -9.39
N PRO A 105 -0.76 -11.42 -10.03
CA PRO A 105 -0.86 -12.71 -10.72
C PRO A 105 -1.35 -13.83 -9.81
N GLY A 106 -2.37 -14.54 -10.27
CA GLY A 106 -2.98 -15.67 -9.55
C GLY A 106 -4.13 -15.30 -8.62
N GLU A 107 -4.45 -14.02 -8.45
CA GLU A 107 -5.62 -13.58 -7.69
C GLU A 107 -6.84 -13.43 -8.62
N ARG A 108 -7.96 -14.00 -8.21
CA ARG A 108 -9.25 -13.89 -8.91
C ARG A 108 -10.09 -12.81 -8.26
N HIS A 109 -11.17 -12.39 -8.92
CA HIS A 109 -12.10 -11.38 -8.40
C HIS A 109 -12.58 -11.70 -6.98
N GLU A 110 -13.01 -12.95 -6.74
CA GLU A 110 -13.51 -13.36 -5.42
C GLU A 110 -12.41 -13.30 -4.33
N ASP A 111 -11.17 -13.60 -4.69
CA ASP A 111 -10.03 -13.53 -3.76
C ASP A 111 -9.75 -12.07 -3.37
N LEU A 112 -9.86 -11.16 -4.34
CA LEU A 112 -9.70 -9.71 -4.12
C LEU A 112 -10.81 -9.14 -3.25
N VAL A 113 -12.07 -9.49 -3.50
CA VAL A 113 -13.20 -9.05 -2.66
C VAL A 113 -13.08 -9.60 -1.24
N ALA A 114 -12.67 -10.86 -1.06
CA ALA A 114 -12.42 -11.45 0.26
C ALA A 114 -11.27 -10.74 1.02
N GLN A 115 -10.31 -10.18 0.29
CA GLN A 115 -9.22 -9.36 0.86
C GLN A 115 -9.78 -8.13 1.59
N ALA A 116 -10.79 -7.46 1.06
CA ALA A 116 -11.43 -6.29 1.68
C ALA A 116 -11.99 -6.63 3.08
N SER A 117 -12.70 -7.76 3.20
CA SER A 117 -13.22 -8.25 4.48
C SER A 117 -12.09 -8.62 5.46
N THR A 118 -10.97 -9.11 4.93
CA THR A 118 -9.80 -9.48 5.74
C THR A 118 -9.11 -8.23 6.30
N LEU A 119 -8.90 -7.20 5.47
CA LEU A 119 -8.32 -5.93 5.88
C LEU A 119 -9.20 -5.16 6.87
N SER A 120 -10.51 -5.34 6.79
CA SER A 120 -11.46 -4.73 7.72
C SER A 120 -11.33 -5.22 9.17
N ARG A 121 -10.58 -6.31 9.41
CA ARG A 121 -10.35 -6.87 10.76
C ARG A 121 -9.15 -6.27 11.48
N ILE A 122 -8.28 -5.56 10.77
CA ILE A 122 -7.10 -4.91 11.36
C ILE A 122 -7.33 -3.40 11.49
N PRO A 123 -6.68 -2.72 12.45
CA PRO A 123 -6.97 -1.32 12.77
C PRO A 123 -6.31 -0.32 11.80
N LEU A 124 -6.59 -0.45 10.50
CA LEU A 124 -6.18 0.54 9.51
C LEU A 124 -7.04 1.81 9.64
N THR A 125 -6.43 2.97 9.53
CA THR A 125 -7.10 4.27 9.45
C THR A 125 -7.41 4.64 8.00
N THR A 126 -6.45 4.38 7.11
CA THR A 126 -6.57 4.73 5.69
C THR A 126 -6.21 3.53 4.80
N LEU A 127 -6.74 3.53 3.57
CA LEU A 127 -6.39 2.54 2.56
C LEU A 127 -6.19 3.21 1.20
N LYS A 128 -5.09 2.86 0.56
CA LYS A 128 -4.80 3.16 -0.85
C LYS A 128 -4.84 1.86 -1.62
N MET A 129 -5.59 1.84 -2.69
CA MET A 129 -5.60 0.72 -3.62
C MET A 129 -5.22 1.20 -5.02
N HIS A 130 -4.69 0.32 -5.81
CA HIS A 130 -4.47 0.57 -7.22
C HIS A 130 -4.35 -0.73 -8.02
N GLN A 131 -4.63 -0.61 -9.30
CA GLN A 131 -4.46 -1.71 -10.25
C GLN A 131 -3.00 -2.12 -10.36
N LEU A 132 -2.77 -3.39 -10.67
CA LEU A 132 -1.46 -3.84 -11.13
C LEU A 132 -1.02 -3.03 -12.35
N GLN A 133 0.19 -2.52 -12.33
CA GLN A 133 0.85 -1.89 -13.48
C GLN A 133 2.13 -2.64 -13.81
N LEU A 134 2.26 -3.08 -15.06
CA LEU A 134 3.45 -3.72 -15.57
C LEU A 134 4.44 -2.65 -16.04
N ILE A 135 5.55 -2.56 -15.34
CA ILE A 135 6.57 -1.52 -15.55
C ILE A 135 7.78 -2.12 -16.25
N ARG A 136 8.19 -1.48 -17.33
CA ARG A 136 9.35 -1.88 -18.13
C ARG A 136 10.60 -2.06 -17.26
N GLY A 137 11.33 -3.14 -17.52
CA GLY A 137 12.58 -3.46 -16.81
C GLY A 137 12.36 -4.13 -15.44
N THR A 138 11.11 -4.42 -15.03
CA THR A 138 10.83 -5.21 -13.84
C THR A 138 10.80 -6.72 -14.17
N ARG A 139 11.04 -7.55 -13.15
CA ARG A 139 10.91 -9.00 -13.27
C ARG A 139 9.47 -9.40 -13.66
N MET A 140 8.47 -8.74 -13.11
CA MET A 140 7.06 -9.00 -13.40
C MET A 140 6.71 -8.70 -14.87
N ALA A 141 7.27 -7.63 -15.44
CA ALA A 141 7.10 -7.33 -16.87
C ALA A 141 7.72 -8.42 -17.75
N HIS A 142 8.89 -8.95 -17.37
CA HIS A 142 9.52 -10.06 -18.09
C HIS A 142 8.72 -11.37 -17.96
N GLU A 143 8.17 -11.64 -16.79
CA GLU A 143 7.26 -12.78 -16.57
C GLU A 143 6.01 -12.67 -17.46
N TYR A 144 5.42 -11.49 -17.55
CA TYR A 144 4.28 -11.24 -18.44
C TYR A 144 4.62 -11.45 -19.93
N GLU A 145 5.81 -11.06 -20.38
CA GLU A 145 6.24 -11.29 -21.76
C GLU A 145 6.33 -12.78 -22.10
N GLN A 146 6.65 -13.63 -21.12
CA GLN A 146 6.81 -15.07 -21.30
C GLN A 146 5.50 -15.85 -21.07
N HIS A 147 4.69 -15.40 -20.12
CA HIS A 147 3.47 -16.06 -19.64
C HIS A 147 2.32 -15.06 -19.46
N PRO A 148 1.85 -14.40 -20.54
CA PRO A 148 0.76 -13.42 -20.42
C PRO A 148 -0.55 -14.03 -19.89
N GLU A 149 -0.75 -15.33 -20.10
CA GLU A 149 -1.91 -16.10 -19.62
C GLU A 149 -2.02 -16.16 -18.08
N ASP A 150 -0.94 -15.89 -17.36
CA ASP A 150 -0.91 -15.87 -15.89
C ASP A 150 -1.41 -14.53 -15.30
N PHE A 151 -1.65 -13.54 -16.16
CA PHE A 151 -2.01 -12.19 -15.75
C PHE A 151 -3.39 -11.81 -16.25
N HIS A 152 -4.26 -11.41 -15.34
CA HIS A 152 -5.50 -10.74 -15.68
C HIS A 152 -5.32 -9.23 -15.50
N LEU A 153 -5.15 -8.52 -16.61
CA LEU A 153 -5.06 -7.05 -16.61
C LEU A 153 -6.45 -6.48 -16.88
N PHE A 154 -7.06 -5.93 -15.86
CA PHE A 154 -8.39 -5.35 -15.94
C PHE A 154 -8.49 -4.25 -17.00
N ASP A 155 -9.57 -4.20 -17.74
CA ASP A 155 -9.99 -2.97 -18.41
C ASP A 155 -10.58 -1.97 -17.38
N VAL A 156 -10.98 -0.78 -17.85
CA VAL A 156 -11.46 0.28 -16.95
C VAL A 156 -12.76 -0.10 -16.27
N GLU A 157 -13.71 -0.68 -17.01
CA GLU A 157 -15.05 -1.02 -16.50
C GLU A 157 -14.95 -2.20 -15.51
N GLU A 158 -14.21 -3.24 -15.88
CA GLU A 158 -13.95 -4.38 -14.99
C GLU A 158 -13.30 -3.92 -13.68
N TYR A 159 -12.37 -2.96 -13.75
CA TYR A 159 -11.70 -2.46 -12.55
C TYR A 159 -12.61 -1.55 -11.71
N ILE A 160 -13.51 -0.78 -12.33
CA ILE A 160 -14.54 -0.01 -11.62
C ILE A 160 -15.45 -0.97 -10.84
N ASP A 161 -15.97 -2.00 -11.51
CA ASP A 161 -16.84 -3.00 -10.87
C ASP A 161 -16.14 -3.69 -9.70
N LEU A 162 -14.87 -4.10 -9.88
CA LEU A 162 -14.06 -4.66 -8.80
C LEU A 162 -13.89 -3.69 -7.63
N VAL A 163 -13.59 -2.42 -7.89
CA VAL A 163 -13.38 -1.41 -6.84
C VAL A 163 -14.67 -1.16 -6.06
N VAL A 164 -15.82 -1.11 -6.73
CA VAL A 164 -17.13 -0.98 -6.08
C VAL A 164 -17.39 -2.19 -5.18
N ASP A 165 -17.26 -3.42 -5.70
CA ASP A 165 -17.41 -4.65 -4.91
C ASP A 165 -16.45 -4.67 -3.70
N TYR A 166 -15.21 -4.24 -3.92
CA TYR A 166 -14.20 -4.18 -2.87
C TYR A 166 -14.61 -3.21 -1.74
N ILE A 167 -15.08 -2.01 -2.11
CA ILE A 167 -15.51 -0.98 -1.16
C ILE A 167 -16.71 -1.45 -0.34
N GLU A 168 -17.68 -2.11 -0.95
CA GLU A 168 -18.87 -2.65 -0.28
C GLU A 168 -18.54 -3.69 0.80
N HIS A 169 -17.36 -4.32 0.72
CA HIS A 169 -16.88 -5.30 1.69
C HIS A 169 -15.90 -4.72 2.73
N LEU A 170 -15.55 -3.43 2.61
CA LEU A 170 -14.75 -2.73 3.61
C LEU A 170 -15.62 -2.24 4.77
N ARG A 171 -15.04 -2.15 5.96
CA ARG A 171 -15.71 -1.48 7.07
C ARG A 171 -15.92 0.01 6.78
N PRO A 172 -17.06 0.61 7.19
CA PRO A 172 -17.47 1.94 6.72
C PRO A 172 -16.68 3.11 7.30
N ASP A 173 -15.86 2.90 8.33
CA ASP A 173 -15.03 3.91 8.98
C ASP A 173 -13.60 4.00 8.40
N LEU A 174 -13.27 3.14 7.41
CA LEU A 174 -11.97 3.16 6.74
C LEU A 174 -11.93 4.29 5.72
N VAL A 175 -10.94 5.17 5.82
CA VAL A 175 -10.77 6.30 4.90
C VAL A 175 -10.06 5.83 3.63
N LEU A 176 -10.70 6.03 2.48
CA LEU A 176 -10.14 5.67 1.17
C LEU A 176 -9.44 6.89 0.57
N GLU A 177 -8.15 6.75 0.26
CA GLU A 177 -7.34 7.86 -0.22
C GLU A 177 -7.10 7.82 -1.74
N ARG A 178 -7.05 6.62 -2.33
CA ARG A 178 -6.72 6.46 -3.75
C ARG A 178 -7.24 5.12 -4.27
N PHE A 179 -7.70 5.12 -5.54
CA PHE A 179 -8.23 3.94 -6.23
C PHE A 179 -7.38 3.47 -7.40
N VAL A 180 -6.55 4.34 -7.97
CA VAL A 180 -5.69 4.04 -9.12
C VAL A 180 -4.31 4.65 -8.94
N SER A 181 -3.31 4.07 -9.61
CA SER A 181 -1.96 4.61 -9.69
C SER A 181 -1.64 5.01 -11.13
N GLN A 182 -0.72 5.95 -11.27
CA GLN A 182 -0.18 6.38 -12.56
C GLN A 182 1.34 6.21 -12.54
N SER A 183 1.86 5.63 -13.62
CA SER A 183 3.29 5.52 -13.86
C SER A 183 3.69 6.36 -15.08
N PRO A 184 4.97 6.74 -15.20
CA PRO A 184 5.46 7.40 -16.41
C PRO A 184 5.13 6.58 -17.65
N LYS A 185 4.57 7.22 -18.69
CA LYS A 185 4.10 6.53 -19.90
C LYS A 185 5.19 5.74 -20.60
N GLU A 186 6.42 6.23 -20.57
CA GLU A 186 7.58 5.58 -21.17
C GLU A 186 7.97 4.27 -20.47
N LEU A 187 7.57 4.10 -19.21
CA LEU A 187 7.83 2.90 -18.41
C LEU A 187 6.65 1.94 -18.35
N LEU A 188 5.43 2.45 -18.55
CA LEU A 188 4.23 1.63 -18.47
C LEU A 188 4.11 0.71 -19.68
N ILE A 189 3.94 -0.60 -19.44
CA ILE A 189 3.64 -1.59 -20.47
C ILE A 189 2.13 -1.78 -20.57
N ALA A 190 1.47 -2.08 -19.43
CA ALA A 190 0.02 -2.32 -19.33
C ALA A 190 -0.47 -2.28 -17.87
N PRO A 191 -1.76 -2.06 -17.61
CA PRO A 191 -2.74 -1.51 -18.55
C PRO A 191 -2.52 0.01 -18.74
N ASP A 192 -2.72 0.51 -19.94
CA ASP A 192 -2.79 1.95 -20.21
C ASP A 192 -4.24 2.34 -20.55
N TRP A 193 -4.94 2.85 -19.57
CA TRP A 193 -6.34 3.28 -19.74
C TRP A 193 -6.47 4.70 -20.30
N GLY A 194 -5.38 5.43 -20.40
CA GLY A 194 -5.39 6.82 -20.85
C GLY A 194 -6.11 7.79 -19.92
N LEU A 195 -6.55 7.35 -18.73
CA LEU A 195 -7.30 8.14 -17.75
C LEU A 195 -6.38 8.72 -16.68
N LYS A 196 -6.70 9.92 -16.23
CA LYS A 196 -6.10 10.50 -15.03
C LYS A 196 -6.87 10.08 -13.78
N ASN A 197 -6.20 10.14 -12.61
CA ASN A 197 -6.82 9.71 -11.34
C ASN A 197 -8.17 10.40 -11.08
N TYR A 198 -8.29 11.70 -11.35
CA TYR A 198 -9.54 12.42 -11.12
C TYR A 198 -10.66 12.00 -12.09
N GLU A 199 -10.31 11.62 -13.33
CA GLU A 199 -11.28 11.11 -14.31
C GLU A 199 -11.81 9.75 -13.90
N PHE A 200 -10.95 8.88 -13.37
CA PHE A 200 -11.34 7.61 -12.79
C PHE A 200 -12.23 7.80 -11.57
N ASN A 201 -11.83 8.63 -10.61
CA ASN A 201 -12.61 8.91 -9.41
C ASN A 201 -14.00 9.49 -9.68
N HIS A 202 -14.19 10.17 -10.84
CA HIS A 202 -15.50 10.69 -11.25
C HIS A 202 -16.42 9.61 -11.80
N ARG A 203 -15.90 8.43 -12.16
CA ARG A 203 -16.65 7.29 -12.72
C ARG A 203 -17.09 6.28 -11.66
N ILE A 204 -16.45 6.26 -10.50
CA ILE A 204 -16.87 5.52 -9.30
C ILE A 204 -17.91 6.36 -8.54
#